data_4a57c4c674aff91bfae97b189afd966d
#
_entry.id   4a57c4c674aff91bfae97b189afd966d
#
_cell.length_a   1.000
_cell.length_b   1.000
_cell.length_c   1.000
_cell.angle_alpha   90.00
_cell.angle_beta   90.00
_cell.angle_gamma   90.00
#
_symmetry.space_group_name_H-M   'P 1'
#
loop_
_entity.id
_entity.type
_entity.pdbx_description
1 polymer ?
#
loop_
_entity_poly.entity_id
_entity_poly.type
_entity_poly.pdbx_seq_one_letter_code
_entity_poly.pdbx_strand_id
1 'polypeptide(L)'
;MTSMLARISSTAEAEAALEAGADGVECAVGADIAEIARAVGGRCAVTALAHPAYGSPADQISALGAAGAAKVRLILSEKDCAGDLRALALYSGPVRLAAALAPQQGDDRDLTALAARCGVTDLMIDTGGAGRLLDHCGPVALSDFTESCRAHGLACAFAGALEAPDMPRLLLLAPDALAIDFSMSGPAAFAQMRALIPSEKTRLTAPAAGKRVDFSLMSERGFGVDLDEGDAPTDCIFVRGLTVPMRIGAYASEQTRLQNVRFTVEADIIRAAHAGDDMRDVFSYDIITDGITLLAGREVFAMVETVAERVAGLILRHRRVAAVRVKVEKLEVGPAGVGIVIERRRAAETADIRQLFPGLRGAGKPKG
;
A
#
# COMPACT_ATOMS: atom_id res chain seq x y z
N MET A 1 -7.90 -4.53 -5.10
CA MET A 1 -8.36 -4.23 -3.73
C MET A 1 -7.43 -4.92 -2.76
N THR A 2 -6.95 -4.24 -1.74
CA THR A 2 -6.05 -4.83 -0.75
C THR A 2 -6.87 -5.66 0.24
N SER A 3 -6.58 -6.95 0.36
CA SER A 3 -7.19 -7.85 1.33
C SER A 3 -6.47 -7.74 2.67
N MET A 4 -7.21 -7.88 3.76
CA MET A 4 -6.66 -7.92 5.10
C MET A 4 -6.75 -9.35 5.66
N LEU A 5 -5.59 -9.97 5.86
CA LEU A 5 -5.47 -11.33 6.38
C LEU A 5 -5.19 -11.28 7.88
N ALA A 6 -5.89 -12.09 8.63
CA ALA A 6 -5.61 -12.28 10.06
C ALA A 6 -4.68 -13.47 10.26
N ARG A 7 -3.51 -13.28 10.87
CA ARG A 7 -2.66 -14.37 11.36
C ARG A 7 -3.20 -14.86 12.68
N ILE A 8 -3.46 -16.16 12.73
CA ILE A 8 -4.16 -16.82 13.84
C ILE A 8 -3.48 -18.14 14.20
N SER A 9 -3.73 -18.61 15.41
CA SER A 9 -3.25 -19.89 15.93
C SER A 9 -4.38 -20.83 16.41
N SER A 10 -5.61 -20.31 16.53
CA SER A 10 -6.75 -21.05 17.10
C SER A 10 -8.07 -20.76 16.38
N THR A 11 -9.06 -21.63 16.60
CA THR A 11 -10.43 -21.43 16.08
C THR A 11 -11.11 -20.20 16.68
N ALA A 12 -10.88 -19.91 17.95
CA ALA A 12 -11.43 -18.75 18.62
C ALA A 12 -10.92 -17.44 17.98
N GLU A 13 -9.62 -17.38 17.65
CA GLU A 13 -9.05 -16.25 16.92
C GLU A 13 -9.61 -16.16 15.49
N ALA A 14 -9.84 -17.30 14.81
CA ALA A 14 -10.44 -17.31 13.48
C ALA A 14 -11.83 -16.67 13.47
N GLU A 15 -12.69 -17.06 14.42
CA GLU A 15 -14.04 -16.52 14.55
C GLU A 15 -14.01 -15.02 14.86
N ALA A 16 -13.22 -14.60 15.85
CA ALA A 16 -13.08 -13.20 16.23
C ALA A 16 -12.49 -12.35 15.10
N ALA A 17 -11.56 -12.88 14.31
CA ALA A 17 -10.98 -12.19 13.16
C ALA A 17 -12.00 -11.96 12.04
N LEU A 18 -12.85 -12.96 11.75
CA LEU A 18 -13.93 -12.82 10.77
C LEU A 18 -14.97 -11.80 11.21
N GLU A 19 -15.33 -11.79 12.49
CA GLU A 19 -16.23 -10.79 13.08
C GLU A 19 -15.62 -9.36 13.00
N ALA A 20 -14.30 -9.25 13.17
CA ALA A 20 -13.55 -8.00 13.02
C ALA A 20 -13.31 -7.58 11.55
N GLY A 21 -13.79 -8.36 10.58
CA GLY A 21 -13.78 -8.04 9.16
C GLY A 21 -12.56 -8.54 8.37
N ALA A 22 -11.91 -9.61 8.80
CA ALA A 22 -10.85 -10.25 8.04
C ALA A 22 -11.38 -10.80 6.70
N ASP A 23 -10.67 -10.56 5.60
CA ASP A 23 -10.98 -11.10 4.26
C ASP A 23 -10.48 -12.55 4.10
N GLY A 24 -9.56 -12.99 4.96
CA GLY A 24 -9.01 -14.34 5.02
C GLY A 24 -8.23 -14.59 6.29
N VAL A 25 -7.93 -15.85 6.57
CA VAL A 25 -7.10 -16.24 7.71
C VAL A 25 -5.80 -16.89 7.23
N GLU A 26 -4.71 -16.57 7.93
CA GLU A 26 -3.40 -17.19 7.73
C GLU A 26 -2.99 -17.88 9.04
N CYS A 27 -2.94 -19.21 9.00
CA CYS A 27 -2.72 -20.03 10.20
C CYS A 27 -1.23 -20.18 10.48
N ALA A 28 -0.82 -19.91 11.70
CA ALA A 28 0.56 -20.09 12.16
C ALA A 28 1.05 -21.53 11.95
N VAL A 29 2.37 -21.69 11.84
CA VAL A 29 3.00 -23.02 11.76
C VAL A 29 2.64 -23.82 13.02
N GLY A 30 2.13 -25.05 12.83
CA GLY A 30 1.71 -25.94 13.92
C GLY A 30 0.25 -25.76 14.38
N ALA A 31 -0.50 -24.80 13.83
CA ALA A 31 -1.94 -24.67 14.10
C ALA A 31 -2.74 -25.88 13.55
N ASP A 32 -3.85 -26.23 14.19
CA ASP A 32 -4.76 -27.28 13.70
C ASP A 32 -5.60 -26.74 12.53
N ILE A 33 -5.08 -26.95 11.33
CA ILE A 33 -5.72 -26.48 10.09
C ILE A 33 -7.09 -27.11 9.88
N ALA A 34 -7.27 -28.39 10.23
CA ALA A 34 -8.54 -29.09 10.01
C ALA A 34 -9.64 -28.52 10.91
N GLU A 35 -9.31 -28.20 12.16
CA GLU A 35 -10.23 -27.60 13.10
C GLU A 35 -10.59 -26.18 12.68
N ILE A 36 -9.57 -25.37 12.32
CA ILE A 36 -9.77 -23.98 11.85
C ILE A 36 -10.59 -23.96 10.56
N ALA A 37 -10.27 -24.78 9.57
CA ALA A 37 -10.99 -24.83 8.30
C ALA A 37 -12.48 -25.20 8.50
N ARG A 38 -12.76 -26.10 9.44
CA ARG A 38 -14.13 -26.47 9.82
C ARG A 38 -14.86 -25.31 10.51
N ALA A 39 -14.20 -24.61 11.44
CA ALA A 39 -14.77 -23.45 12.13
C ALA A 39 -15.02 -22.28 11.16
N VAL A 40 -14.10 -22.01 10.24
CA VAL A 40 -14.27 -21.01 9.18
C VAL A 40 -15.45 -21.35 8.25
N GLY A 41 -15.69 -22.65 7.98
CA GLY A 41 -16.88 -23.12 7.26
C GLY A 41 -17.04 -22.54 5.85
N GLY A 42 -15.94 -22.23 5.15
CA GLY A 42 -15.96 -21.67 3.81
C GLY A 42 -16.27 -20.15 3.74
N ARG A 43 -16.42 -19.46 4.87
CA ARG A 43 -16.66 -18.01 4.94
C ARG A 43 -15.50 -17.18 4.34
N CYS A 44 -14.28 -17.72 4.41
CA CYS A 44 -13.10 -17.13 3.78
C CYS A 44 -12.07 -18.19 3.38
N ALA A 45 -11.02 -17.79 2.68
CA ALA A 45 -9.90 -18.66 2.36
C ALA A 45 -9.01 -18.91 3.60
N VAL A 46 -8.64 -20.17 3.83
CA VAL A 46 -7.66 -20.56 4.83
C VAL A 46 -6.30 -20.73 4.16
N THR A 47 -5.32 -19.94 4.58
CA THR A 47 -3.91 -20.08 4.20
C THR A 47 -3.17 -20.72 5.37
N ALA A 48 -2.39 -21.77 5.12
CA ALA A 48 -1.53 -22.36 6.13
C ALA A 48 -0.08 -21.96 5.91
N LEU A 49 0.64 -21.65 6.98
CA LEU A 49 2.09 -21.42 6.91
C LEU A 49 2.85 -22.75 7.00
N ALA A 50 3.84 -22.92 6.15
CA ALA A 50 4.81 -24.01 6.15
C ALA A 50 6.23 -23.44 6.27
N HIS A 51 7.15 -24.22 6.83
CA HIS A 51 8.54 -23.80 6.98
C HIS A 51 9.48 -24.98 6.72
N PRO A 52 10.57 -24.83 5.94
CA PRO A 52 11.47 -25.93 5.54
C PRO A 52 12.12 -26.66 6.72
N ALA A 53 12.26 -26.00 7.87
CA ALA A 53 12.82 -26.64 9.07
C ALA A 53 11.97 -27.79 9.62
N TYR A 54 10.69 -27.89 9.22
CA TYR A 54 9.76 -28.93 9.73
C TYR A 54 9.55 -30.07 8.73
N GLY A 55 10.36 -30.18 7.70
CA GLY A 55 10.33 -31.27 6.74
C GLY A 55 10.23 -30.82 5.29
N SER A 56 10.04 -31.79 4.39
CA SER A 56 9.91 -31.52 2.96
C SER A 56 8.77 -30.54 2.67
N PRO A 57 8.99 -29.46 1.89
CA PRO A 57 7.92 -28.56 1.51
C PRO A 57 6.74 -29.26 0.82
N ALA A 58 7.01 -30.21 -0.08
CA ALA A 58 5.97 -30.93 -0.82
C ALA A 58 5.06 -31.76 0.11
N ASP A 59 5.65 -32.43 1.12
CA ASP A 59 4.89 -33.22 2.10
C ASP A 59 4.05 -32.33 3.00
N GLN A 60 4.62 -31.21 3.46
CA GLN A 60 3.88 -30.23 4.26
C GLN A 60 2.69 -29.65 3.47
N ILE A 61 2.89 -29.24 2.21
CA ILE A 61 1.83 -28.71 1.36
C ILE A 61 0.72 -29.75 1.18
N SER A 62 1.09 -31.00 0.92
CA SER A 62 0.12 -32.09 0.74
C SER A 62 -0.70 -32.32 2.02
N ALA A 63 -0.04 -32.36 3.17
CA ALA A 63 -0.70 -32.57 4.47
C ALA A 63 -1.62 -31.41 4.85
N LEU A 64 -1.15 -30.15 4.69
CA LEU A 64 -1.92 -28.94 4.99
C LEU A 64 -3.12 -28.78 4.04
N GLY A 65 -2.94 -29.13 2.77
CA GLY A 65 -4.04 -29.16 1.80
C GLY A 65 -5.10 -30.22 2.14
N ALA A 66 -4.69 -31.42 2.52
CA ALA A 66 -5.61 -32.46 2.98
C ALA A 66 -6.36 -32.07 4.28
N ALA A 67 -5.74 -31.24 5.12
CA ALA A 67 -6.36 -30.64 6.30
C ALA A 67 -7.35 -29.51 6.00
N GLY A 68 -7.46 -29.06 4.73
CA GLY A 68 -8.44 -28.05 4.31
C GLY A 68 -7.86 -26.67 3.99
N ALA A 69 -6.53 -26.50 3.95
CA ALA A 69 -5.93 -25.25 3.49
C ALA A 69 -6.19 -25.06 1.98
N ALA A 70 -6.75 -23.91 1.61
CA ALA A 70 -6.95 -23.51 0.22
C ALA A 70 -5.63 -22.99 -0.41
N LYS A 71 -4.71 -22.53 0.41
CA LYS A 71 -3.40 -22.02 0.05
C LYS A 71 -2.37 -22.42 1.11
N VAL A 72 -1.16 -22.70 0.68
CA VAL A 72 -0.02 -22.89 1.58
C VAL A 72 1.06 -21.86 1.24
N ARG A 73 1.49 -21.12 2.24
CA ARG A 73 2.60 -20.17 2.14
C ARG A 73 3.84 -20.75 2.78
N LEU A 74 4.87 -20.99 1.99
CA LEU A 74 6.17 -21.41 2.48
C LEU A 74 6.97 -20.20 2.94
N ILE A 75 7.38 -20.19 4.20
CA ILE A 75 8.35 -19.22 4.72
C ILE A 75 9.72 -19.67 4.22
N LEU A 76 10.32 -18.90 3.32
CA LEU A 76 11.60 -19.29 2.71
C LEU A 76 12.75 -19.12 3.72
N SER A 77 13.70 -20.05 3.68
CA SER A 77 14.90 -19.96 4.50
C SER A 77 15.79 -18.82 4.02
N GLU A 78 16.42 -18.09 4.92
CA GLU A 78 17.36 -17.01 4.54
C GLU A 78 18.59 -17.53 3.79
N LYS A 79 18.96 -18.81 3.99
CA LYS A 79 20.19 -19.40 3.45
C LYS A 79 20.02 -19.94 2.05
N ASP A 80 18.83 -20.41 1.67
CA ASP A 80 18.57 -21.06 0.37
C ASP A 80 17.14 -20.84 -0.14
N CYS A 81 16.75 -19.58 -0.30
CA CYS A 81 15.46 -19.22 -0.88
C CYS A 81 15.20 -19.84 -2.25
N ALA A 82 16.24 -19.89 -3.07
CA ALA A 82 16.14 -20.46 -4.43
C ALA A 82 15.90 -21.96 -4.41
N GLY A 83 16.52 -22.68 -3.48
CA GLY A 83 16.26 -24.11 -3.25
C GLY A 83 14.85 -24.37 -2.76
N ASP A 84 14.38 -23.59 -1.80
CA ASP A 84 13.02 -23.70 -1.28
C ASP A 84 11.97 -23.42 -2.37
N LEU A 85 12.17 -22.41 -3.19
CA LEU A 85 11.26 -22.13 -4.32
C LEU A 85 11.25 -23.27 -5.35
N ARG A 86 12.41 -23.86 -5.66
CA ARG A 86 12.48 -25.02 -6.57
C ARG A 86 11.79 -26.25 -5.97
N ALA A 87 11.84 -26.42 -4.63
CA ALA A 87 11.12 -27.49 -3.97
C ALA A 87 9.60 -27.32 -4.08
N LEU A 88 9.07 -26.07 -4.09
CA LEU A 88 7.67 -25.79 -4.38
C LEU A 88 7.25 -26.24 -5.78
N ALA A 89 8.12 -26.09 -6.78
CA ALA A 89 7.83 -26.48 -8.15
C ALA A 89 7.61 -28.00 -8.34
N LEU A 90 8.00 -28.81 -7.38
CA LEU A 90 7.78 -30.28 -7.38
C LEU A 90 6.36 -30.65 -6.98
N TYR A 91 5.61 -29.71 -6.39
CA TYR A 91 4.23 -29.95 -6.01
C TYR A 91 3.29 -29.81 -7.21
N SER A 92 2.42 -30.80 -7.43
CA SER A 92 1.46 -30.85 -8.54
C SER A 92 0.00 -30.98 -8.11
N GLY A 93 -0.30 -30.74 -6.84
CA GLY A 93 -1.66 -30.85 -6.27
C GLY A 93 -2.53 -29.58 -6.47
N PRO A 94 -3.75 -29.59 -5.95
CA PRO A 94 -4.72 -28.50 -6.15
C PRO A 94 -4.52 -27.29 -5.24
N VAL A 95 -3.64 -27.36 -4.25
CA VAL A 95 -3.39 -26.28 -3.30
C VAL A 95 -2.64 -25.14 -3.97
N ARG A 96 -3.07 -23.92 -3.78
CA ARG A 96 -2.35 -22.74 -4.29
C ARG A 96 -1.06 -22.51 -3.49
N LEU A 97 0.01 -22.23 -4.21
CA LEU A 97 1.31 -22.01 -3.62
C LEU A 97 1.58 -20.51 -3.42
N ALA A 98 2.09 -20.17 -2.27
CA ALA A 98 2.57 -18.85 -1.91
C ALA A 98 3.92 -18.96 -1.22
N ALA A 99 4.69 -17.86 -1.21
CA ALA A 99 5.95 -17.83 -0.49
C ALA A 99 6.10 -16.52 0.30
N ALA A 100 6.89 -16.57 1.38
CA ALA A 100 7.26 -15.42 2.17
C ALA A 100 8.78 -15.27 2.23
N LEU A 101 9.25 -14.06 1.97
CA LEU A 101 10.65 -13.63 1.98
C LEU A 101 10.92 -12.79 3.23
N ALA A 102 12.12 -12.91 3.79
CA ALA A 102 12.59 -11.94 4.77
C ALA A 102 12.85 -10.57 4.10
N PRO A 103 12.79 -9.46 4.85
CA PRO A 103 12.93 -8.10 4.30
C PRO A 103 14.17 -7.89 3.43
N GLN A 104 15.31 -8.41 3.82
CA GLN A 104 16.58 -8.27 3.08
C GLN A 104 16.61 -8.99 1.74
N GLN A 105 15.65 -9.86 1.47
CA GLN A 105 15.53 -10.63 0.22
C GLN A 105 14.53 -10.01 -0.75
N GLY A 106 13.78 -8.99 -0.32
CA GLY A 106 12.75 -8.33 -1.14
C GLY A 106 13.31 -7.59 -2.36
N ASP A 107 14.57 -7.18 -2.34
CA ASP A 107 15.22 -6.49 -3.46
C ASP A 107 15.71 -7.45 -4.57
N ASP A 108 15.67 -8.76 -4.33
CA ASP A 108 16.13 -9.76 -5.30
C ASP A 108 15.06 -10.05 -6.38
N ARG A 109 15.20 -9.36 -7.50
CA ARG A 109 14.32 -9.54 -8.68
C ARG A 109 14.41 -10.94 -9.27
N ASP A 110 15.54 -11.61 -9.13
CA ASP A 110 15.72 -12.97 -9.64
C ASP A 110 14.91 -13.97 -8.81
N LEU A 111 14.77 -13.76 -7.49
CA LEU A 111 13.89 -14.55 -6.64
C LEU A 111 12.42 -14.37 -7.02
N THR A 112 11.98 -13.15 -7.33
CA THR A 112 10.60 -12.89 -7.78
C THR A 112 10.31 -13.61 -9.10
N ALA A 113 11.21 -13.53 -10.07
CA ALA A 113 11.10 -14.23 -11.34
C ALA A 113 11.13 -15.77 -11.15
N LEU A 114 11.95 -16.26 -10.23
CA LEU A 114 12.03 -17.70 -9.91
C LEU A 114 10.71 -18.17 -9.25
N ALA A 115 10.16 -17.42 -8.30
CA ALA A 115 8.90 -17.75 -7.66
C ALA A 115 7.76 -17.94 -8.67
N ALA A 116 7.64 -17.03 -9.64
CA ALA A 116 6.64 -17.13 -10.71
C ALA A 116 6.85 -18.41 -11.55
N ARG A 117 8.10 -18.74 -11.91
CA ARG A 117 8.42 -19.98 -12.65
C ARG A 117 8.14 -21.25 -11.86
N CYS A 118 8.21 -21.17 -10.52
CA CYS A 118 7.92 -22.30 -9.63
C CYS A 118 6.42 -22.46 -9.31
N GLY A 119 5.53 -21.71 -9.96
CA GLY A 119 4.09 -21.84 -9.78
C GLY A 119 3.53 -21.15 -8.53
N VAL A 120 4.34 -20.31 -7.89
CA VAL A 120 3.88 -19.44 -6.77
C VAL A 120 2.87 -18.43 -7.31
N THR A 121 1.78 -18.22 -6.61
CA THR A 121 0.72 -17.27 -7.01
C THR A 121 0.84 -15.92 -6.32
N ASP A 122 1.42 -15.89 -5.12
CA ASP A 122 1.66 -14.65 -4.38
C ASP A 122 2.97 -14.72 -3.58
N LEU A 123 3.60 -13.57 -3.46
CA LEU A 123 4.85 -13.40 -2.75
C LEU A 123 4.67 -12.33 -1.67
N MET A 124 5.20 -12.58 -0.48
CA MET A 124 5.07 -11.71 0.68
C MET A 124 6.44 -11.32 1.20
N ILE A 125 6.63 -10.05 1.60
CA ILE A 125 7.70 -9.69 2.53
C ILE A 125 7.17 -9.80 3.94
N ASP A 126 7.88 -10.55 4.79
CA ASP A 126 7.52 -10.82 6.17
C ASP A 126 8.74 -10.73 7.08
N THR A 127 8.63 -10.01 8.19
CA THR A 127 9.71 -9.91 9.18
C THR A 127 9.87 -11.17 10.03
N GLY A 128 8.93 -12.13 9.95
CA GLY A 128 8.97 -13.34 10.77
C GLY A 128 8.94 -13.09 12.29
N GLY A 129 8.39 -11.95 12.72
CA GLY A 129 8.39 -11.54 14.13
C GLY A 129 9.61 -10.70 14.55
N ALA A 130 10.53 -10.38 13.61
CA ALA A 130 11.72 -9.56 13.89
C ALA A 130 11.43 -8.05 13.93
N GLY A 131 10.24 -7.63 14.33
CA GLY A 131 9.86 -6.22 14.43
C GLY A 131 8.99 -5.71 13.28
N ARG A 132 8.89 -4.39 13.16
CA ARG A 132 8.00 -3.72 12.19
C ARG A 132 8.61 -3.75 10.79
N LEU A 133 7.78 -4.00 9.78
CA LEU A 133 8.20 -4.04 8.38
C LEU A 133 8.90 -2.75 7.94
N LEU A 134 8.34 -1.59 8.29
CA LEU A 134 8.83 -0.28 7.86
C LEU A 134 10.15 0.14 8.54
N ASP A 135 10.58 -0.58 9.58
CA ASP A 135 11.90 -0.39 10.17
C ASP A 135 13.00 -1.14 9.38
N HIS A 136 12.61 -2.17 8.62
CA HIS A 136 13.52 -2.98 7.81
C HIS A 136 13.52 -2.57 6.33
N CYS A 137 12.38 -2.16 5.79
CA CYS A 137 12.21 -1.82 4.38
C CYS A 137 11.69 -0.40 4.22
N GLY A 138 12.45 0.44 3.53
CA GLY A 138 11.97 1.77 3.13
C GLY A 138 10.90 1.69 2.02
N PRO A 139 10.15 2.80 1.80
CA PRO A 139 9.05 2.84 0.84
C PRO A 139 9.50 2.53 -0.60
N VAL A 140 10.72 2.89 -0.98
CA VAL A 140 11.26 2.60 -2.32
C VAL A 140 11.44 1.10 -2.53
N ALA A 141 12.09 0.40 -1.58
CA ALA A 141 12.32 -1.04 -1.66
C ALA A 141 10.99 -1.82 -1.74
N LEU A 142 10.03 -1.49 -0.87
CA LEU A 142 8.70 -2.10 -0.91
C LEU A 142 7.95 -1.84 -2.22
N SER A 143 8.12 -0.65 -2.78
CA SER A 143 7.55 -0.28 -4.06
C SER A 143 8.19 -1.06 -5.21
N ASP A 144 9.53 -1.22 -5.22
CA ASP A 144 10.26 -2.01 -6.22
C ASP A 144 9.86 -3.49 -6.16
N PHE A 145 9.69 -4.04 -4.95
CA PHE A 145 9.16 -5.38 -4.77
C PHE A 145 7.75 -5.54 -5.34
N THR A 146 6.86 -4.58 -5.05
CA THR A 146 5.48 -4.60 -5.56
C THR A 146 5.47 -4.58 -7.10
N GLU A 147 6.32 -3.76 -7.72
CA GLU A 147 6.44 -3.71 -9.18
C GLU A 147 7.02 -4.99 -9.76
N SER A 148 8.03 -5.58 -9.09
CA SER A 148 8.60 -6.86 -9.49
C SER A 148 7.55 -7.97 -9.45
N CYS A 149 6.75 -8.06 -8.40
CA CYS A 149 5.64 -9.01 -8.32
C CYS A 149 4.66 -8.82 -9.49
N ARG A 150 4.22 -7.60 -9.75
CA ARG A 150 3.29 -7.30 -10.87
C ARG A 150 3.86 -7.65 -12.23
N ALA A 151 5.15 -7.37 -12.45
CA ALA A 151 5.82 -7.68 -13.71
C ALA A 151 5.85 -9.18 -14.01
N HIS A 152 5.81 -10.02 -12.98
CA HIS A 152 5.81 -11.48 -13.09
C HIS A 152 4.43 -12.11 -12.85
N GLY A 153 3.35 -11.29 -12.73
CA GLY A 153 1.99 -11.79 -12.52
C GLY A 153 1.73 -12.37 -11.13
N LEU A 154 2.57 -12.02 -10.14
CA LEU A 154 2.41 -12.42 -8.75
C LEU A 154 1.58 -11.38 -7.99
N ALA A 155 0.72 -11.85 -7.09
CA ALA A 155 0.14 -10.99 -6.08
C ALA A 155 1.21 -10.61 -5.05
N CYS A 156 1.18 -9.36 -4.59
CA CYS A 156 2.12 -8.79 -3.62
C CYS A 156 1.47 -8.67 -2.24
N ALA A 157 2.14 -9.14 -1.20
CA ALA A 157 1.66 -9.02 0.18
C ALA A 157 2.76 -8.51 1.13
N PHE A 158 2.33 -7.93 2.25
CA PHE A 158 3.21 -7.46 3.31
C PHE A 158 2.74 -7.95 4.69
N ALA A 159 3.72 -8.28 5.55
CA ALA A 159 3.54 -8.67 6.94
C ALA A 159 4.70 -8.18 7.81
N GLY A 160 4.52 -8.19 9.13
CA GLY A 160 5.58 -7.86 10.07
C GLY A 160 5.21 -6.74 11.03
N ALA A 161 4.62 -7.09 12.16
CA ALA A 161 4.20 -6.21 13.27
C ALA A 161 3.53 -4.90 12.78
N LEU A 162 2.59 -5.02 11.83
CA LEU A 162 1.90 -3.88 11.22
C LEU A 162 0.92 -3.26 12.21
N GLU A 163 0.92 -1.93 12.26
CA GLU A 163 0.06 -1.12 13.11
C GLU A 163 -0.80 -0.15 12.28
N ALA A 164 -1.80 0.46 12.91
CA ALA A 164 -2.70 1.39 12.23
C ALA A 164 -1.99 2.54 11.47
N PRO A 165 -0.90 3.16 11.99
CA PRO A 165 -0.15 4.18 11.25
C PRO A 165 0.55 3.66 9.98
N ASP A 166 0.85 2.35 9.89
CA ASP A 166 1.50 1.76 8.72
C ASP A 166 0.52 1.62 7.54
N MET A 167 -0.78 1.48 7.83
CA MET A 167 -1.80 1.24 6.81
C MET A 167 -1.78 2.30 5.69
N PRO A 168 -1.84 3.63 5.98
CA PRO A 168 -1.75 4.66 4.95
C PRO A 168 -0.53 4.52 4.06
N ARG A 169 0.62 4.26 4.64
CA ARG A 169 1.91 4.17 3.97
C ARG A 169 1.97 2.97 3.02
N LEU A 170 1.57 1.79 3.50
CA LEU A 170 1.57 0.57 2.70
C LEU A 170 0.52 0.60 1.60
N LEU A 171 -0.65 1.19 1.85
CA LEU A 171 -1.70 1.31 0.84
C LEU A 171 -1.33 2.21 -0.34
N LEU A 172 -0.34 3.13 -0.19
CA LEU A 172 0.26 3.86 -1.31
C LEU A 172 0.86 2.94 -2.36
N LEU A 173 1.37 1.79 -1.93
CA LEU A 173 2.02 0.79 -2.77
C LEU A 173 1.00 -0.13 -3.46
N ALA A 174 -0.27 -0.04 -3.07
CA ALA A 174 -1.38 -0.86 -3.55
C ALA A 174 -1.06 -2.37 -3.52
N PRO A 175 -0.66 -2.95 -2.36
CA PRO A 175 -0.46 -4.39 -2.24
C PRO A 175 -1.77 -5.14 -2.41
N ASP A 176 -1.70 -6.41 -2.80
CA ASP A 176 -2.87 -7.27 -2.90
C ASP A 176 -3.35 -7.76 -1.53
N ALA A 177 -2.44 -7.88 -0.54
CA ALA A 177 -2.81 -8.24 0.81
C ALA A 177 -1.87 -7.64 1.88
N LEU A 178 -2.43 -7.44 3.07
CA LEU A 178 -1.71 -7.13 4.30
C LEU A 178 -2.06 -8.20 5.34
N ALA A 179 -1.05 -8.85 5.93
CA ALA A 179 -1.26 -9.85 6.98
C ALA A 179 -0.92 -9.26 8.36
N ILE A 180 -1.90 -9.29 9.25
CA ILE A 180 -1.84 -8.73 10.58
C ILE A 180 -1.82 -9.87 11.60
N ASP A 181 -0.92 -9.80 12.56
CA ASP A 181 -0.91 -10.73 13.68
C ASP A 181 -2.10 -10.42 14.60
N PHE A 182 -3.11 -11.27 14.55
CA PHE A 182 -4.36 -11.06 15.28
C PHE A 182 -4.19 -11.28 16.79
N SER A 183 -3.33 -12.22 17.18
CA SER A 183 -3.07 -12.51 18.59
C SER A 183 -2.40 -11.32 19.30
N MET A 184 -1.56 -10.58 18.58
CA MET A 184 -0.87 -9.40 19.11
C MET A 184 -1.75 -8.15 19.07
N SER A 185 -2.51 -7.96 18.00
CA SER A 185 -3.32 -6.75 17.77
C SER A 185 -4.64 -6.78 18.55
N GLY A 186 -5.25 -7.96 18.65
CA GLY A 186 -6.61 -8.13 19.18
C GLY A 186 -7.71 -7.61 18.24
N PRO A 187 -8.98 -7.97 18.52
CA PRO A 187 -10.09 -7.69 17.61
C PRO A 187 -10.35 -6.19 17.40
N ALA A 188 -10.21 -5.36 18.42
CA ALA A 188 -10.48 -3.93 18.32
C ALA A 188 -9.47 -3.21 17.41
N ALA A 189 -8.16 -3.43 17.61
CA ALA A 189 -7.13 -2.83 16.77
C ALA A 189 -7.18 -3.38 15.33
N PHE A 190 -7.48 -4.68 15.17
CA PHE A 190 -7.69 -5.26 13.85
C PHE A 190 -8.85 -4.59 13.10
N ALA A 191 -10.00 -4.40 13.75
CA ALA A 191 -11.14 -3.72 13.15
C ALA A 191 -10.84 -2.25 12.79
N GLN A 192 -10.06 -1.55 13.62
CA GLN A 192 -9.58 -0.20 13.30
C GLN A 192 -8.71 -0.20 12.03
N MET A 193 -7.73 -1.10 11.93
CA MET A 193 -6.90 -1.23 10.73
C MET A 193 -7.73 -1.60 9.50
N ARG A 194 -8.71 -2.51 9.66
CA ARG A 194 -9.63 -2.88 8.57
C ARG A 194 -10.43 -1.69 8.05
N ALA A 195 -10.87 -0.81 8.95
CA ALA A 195 -11.61 0.41 8.58
C ALA A 195 -10.76 1.42 7.78
N LEU A 196 -9.43 1.33 7.86
CA LEU A 196 -8.51 2.14 7.06
C LEU A 196 -8.32 1.61 5.62
N ILE A 197 -8.75 0.39 5.30
CA ILE A 197 -8.67 -0.17 3.95
C ILE A 197 -9.97 0.16 3.20
N PRO A 198 -9.92 0.83 2.01
CA PRO A 198 -11.09 1.18 1.23
C PRO A 198 -11.94 -0.03 0.86
N SER A 199 -13.26 0.10 0.92
CA SER A 199 -14.21 -0.92 0.45
C SER A 199 -14.43 -0.81 -1.07
N GLU A 200 -14.94 -1.89 -1.71
CA GLU A 200 -15.22 -1.88 -3.16
C GLU A 200 -16.18 -0.77 -3.60
N LYS A 201 -17.09 -0.34 -2.72
CA LYS A 201 -18.07 0.73 -3.04
C LYS A 201 -17.43 2.10 -3.26
N THR A 202 -16.20 2.29 -2.82
CA THR A 202 -15.46 3.56 -2.91
C THR A 202 -14.60 3.64 -4.18
N ARG A 203 -14.56 2.59 -5.00
CA ARG A 203 -13.70 2.47 -6.19
C ARG A 203 -14.40 2.96 -7.46
N LEU A 204 -14.61 4.26 -7.61
CA LEU A 204 -15.22 4.80 -8.85
C LEU A 204 -14.24 5.15 -9.97
N THR A 205 -12.93 5.18 -9.72
CA THR A 205 -11.92 5.44 -10.77
C THR A 205 -10.60 4.77 -10.46
N ALA A 206 -10.41 3.51 -10.89
CA ALA A 206 -9.08 2.93 -10.93
C ALA A 206 -8.30 3.56 -12.09
N PRO A 207 -7.11 4.12 -11.91
CA PRO A 207 -6.27 4.49 -13.02
C PRO A 207 -5.83 3.24 -13.78
N ALA A 208 -5.81 3.35 -15.12
CA ALA A 208 -5.35 2.31 -16.02
C ALA A 208 -3.96 1.79 -15.61
N ALA A 209 -3.73 0.49 -15.78
CA ALA A 209 -2.49 -0.21 -15.51
C ALA A 209 -1.28 0.55 -16.07
N GLY A 210 -0.48 1.14 -15.19
CA GLY A 210 0.74 1.87 -15.54
C GLY A 210 1.54 2.19 -14.27
N LYS A 211 2.83 2.10 -14.37
CA LYS A 211 3.93 2.27 -13.38
C LYS A 211 3.81 3.50 -12.46
N ARG A 212 2.76 3.66 -11.64
CA ARG A 212 2.59 4.82 -10.76
C ARG A 212 2.08 4.40 -9.40
N VAL A 213 2.69 4.97 -8.36
CA VAL A 213 2.16 4.96 -7.00
C VAL A 213 0.74 5.51 -7.04
N ASP A 214 -0.22 4.75 -6.55
CA ASP A 214 -1.63 5.14 -6.61
C ASP A 214 -2.05 5.89 -5.34
N PHE A 215 -1.90 7.20 -5.37
CA PHE A 215 -2.36 8.06 -4.29
C PHE A 215 -3.90 8.23 -4.25
N SER A 216 -4.63 7.77 -5.28
CA SER A 216 -6.10 7.87 -5.29
C SER A 216 -6.73 6.99 -4.23
N LEU A 217 -6.09 5.86 -3.88
CA LEU A 217 -6.53 4.98 -2.79
C LEU A 217 -6.59 5.69 -1.43
N MET A 218 -5.96 6.83 -1.30
CA MET A 218 -5.98 7.64 -0.09
C MET A 218 -7.09 8.68 -0.08
N SER A 219 -7.57 9.08 -1.26
CA SER A 219 -8.65 10.07 -1.39
C SER A 219 -10.03 9.49 -1.05
N GLU A 220 -10.18 8.16 -1.11
CA GLU A 220 -11.48 7.49 -1.04
C GLU A 220 -11.82 6.94 0.34
N ARG A 221 -11.00 7.21 1.35
CA ARG A 221 -11.26 6.67 2.67
C ARG A 221 -12.38 7.41 3.36
N GLY A 222 -13.51 6.74 3.48
CA GLY A 222 -14.54 6.73 4.53
C GLY A 222 -14.93 8.01 5.27
N PHE A 223 -14.40 9.14 4.87
CA PHE A 223 -14.80 10.42 5.42
C PHE A 223 -16.07 10.89 4.72
N GLY A 224 -17.20 10.46 5.26
CA GLY A 224 -18.50 11.06 4.95
C GLY A 224 -18.57 12.49 5.50
N VAL A 225 -17.61 13.33 5.12
CA VAL A 225 -17.76 14.76 5.27
C VAL A 225 -18.44 15.23 3.99
N ASP A 226 -19.71 15.58 4.07
CA ASP A 226 -20.33 16.48 3.11
C ASP A 226 -19.53 17.78 3.17
N LEU A 227 -18.58 17.92 2.26
CA LEU A 227 -17.79 19.12 2.11
C LEU A 227 -18.66 20.13 1.36
N ASP A 228 -19.39 20.96 2.09
CA ASP A 228 -19.89 22.21 1.54
C ASP A 228 -18.68 23.07 1.13
N GLU A 229 -18.53 23.27 -0.18
CA GLU A 229 -17.32 23.72 -0.88
C GLU A 229 -17.08 25.23 -0.74
N GLY A 230 -16.96 25.79 0.39
CA GLY A 230 -16.70 27.23 0.37
C GLY A 230 -15.84 27.74 1.52
N ASP A 231 -16.16 27.39 2.74
CA ASP A 231 -15.61 28.05 3.93
C ASP A 231 -15.34 27.06 5.09
N ALA A 232 -15.07 25.79 4.78
CA ALA A 232 -14.74 24.83 5.83
C ALA A 232 -13.42 25.25 6.52
N PRO A 233 -13.37 25.29 7.86
CA PRO A 233 -12.14 25.64 8.57
C PRO A 233 -11.05 24.62 8.26
N THR A 234 -9.83 25.11 8.04
CA THR A 234 -8.67 24.28 7.76
C THR A 234 -7.65 24.37 8.88
N ASP A 235 -6.91 23.29 9.07
CA ASP A 235 -5.68 23.23 9.84
C ASP A 235 -4.50 23.01 8.92
N CYS A 236 -3.32 23.52 9.25
CA CYS A 236 -2.14 23.35 8.42
C CYS A 236 -1.25 22.21 8.97
N ILE A 237 -1.08 21.17 8.17
CA ILE A 237 -0.08 20.12 8.41
C ILE A 237 1.16 20.47 7.61
N PHE A 238 2.33 20.29 8.20
CA PHE A 238 3.57 20.64 7.54
C PHE A 238 4.68 19.58 7.71
N VAL A 239 5.53 19.51 6.68
CA VAL A 239 6.83 18.83 6.69
C VAL A 239 7.89 19.85 6.34
N ARG A 240 8.87 20.07 7.22
CA ARG A 240 9.91 21.08 7.02
C ARG A 240 11.28 20.45 6.88
N GLY A 241 12.00 20.84 5.82
CA GLY A 241 13.40 20.52 5.64
C GLY A 241 13.70 19.06 5.31
N LEU A 242 12.73 18.28 4.83
CA LEU A 242 12.96 16.92 4.36
C LEU A 242 14.00 16.95 3.23
N THR A 243 15.14 16.32 3.46
CA THR A 243 16.22 16.25 2.46
C THR A 243 16.30 14.85 1.87
N VAL A 244 16.17 14.75 0.55
CA VAL A 244 16.14 13.48 -0.18
C VAL A 244 17.16 13.54 -1.32
N PRO A 245 17.99 12.52 -1.52
CA PRO A 245 18.85 12.40 -2.69
C PRO A 245 18.01 12.06 -3.92
N MET A 246 18.14 12.86 -4.99
CA MET A 246 17.43 12.62 -6.25
C MET A 246 18.23 13.08 -7.47
N ARG A 247 17.85 12.57 -8.66
CA ARG A 247 18.43 13.01 -9.93
C ARG A 247 17.60 14.17 -10.47
N ILE A 248 18.23 15.36 -10.50
CA ILE A 248 17.54 16.58 -10.92
C ILE A 248 18.49 17.58 -11.59
N GLY A 249 18.13 18.05 -12.76
CA GLY A 249 18.85 19.09 -13.49
C GLY A 249 18.67 18.98 -15.00
N ALA A 250 18.87 20.11 -15.68
CA ALA A 250 18.76 20.24 -17.13
C ALA A 250 19.99 19.67 -17.86
N TYR A 251 21.14 19.63 -17.20
CA TYR A 251 22.37 19.13 -17.79
C TYR A 251 22.49 17.60 -17.69
N ALA A 252 23.01 16.94 -18.72
CA ALA A 252 23.18 15.48 -18.72
C ALA A 252 24.01 14.97 -17.52
N SER A 253 25.02 15.74 -17.07
CA SER A 253 25.83 15.42 -15.89
C SER A 253 25.03 15.47 -14.58
N GLU A 254 24.01 16.29 -14.47
CA GLU A 254 23.12 16.36 -13.29
C GLU A 254 22.15 15.17 -13.25
N GLN A 255 21.70 14.68 -14.40
CA GLN A 255 20.74 13.57 -14.50
C GLN A 255 21.36 12.22 -14.14
N THR A 256 22.67 12.08 -14.17
CA THR A 256 23.39 10.86 -13.77
C THR A 256 23.83 10.87 -12.31
N ARG A 257 23.81 12.04 -11.64
CA ARG A 257 24.29 12.23 -10.28
C ARG A 257 23.12 12.46 -9.32
N LEU A 258 23.18 11.83 -8.14
CA LEU A 258 22.29 12.19 -7.03
C LEU A 258 22.71 13.54 -6.45
N GLN A 259 21.74 14.40 -6.19
CA GLN A 259 21.89 15.69 -5.51
C GLN A 259 20.92 15.74 -4.34
N ASN A 260 21.34 16.36 -3.24
CA ASN A 260 20.45 16.58 -2.10
C ASN A 260 19.47 17.71 -2.39
N VAL A 261 18.19 17.38 -2.33
CA VAL A 261 17.08 18.31 -2.53
C VAL A 261 16.28 18.40 -1.25
N ARG A 262 16.05 19.62 -0.78
CA ARG A 262 15.27 19.90 0.43
C ARG A 262 13.85 20.29 0.06
N PHE A 263 12.91 19.66 0.75
CA PHE A 263 11.48 19.93 0.62
C PHE A 263 10.93 20.55 1.90
N THR A 264 10.09 21.56 1.76
CA THR A 264 9.20 22.04 2.80
C THR A 264 7.80 22.09 2.21
N VAL A 265 6.88 21.43 2.86
CA VAL A 265 5.49 21.30 2.42
C VAL A 265 4.57 21.75 3.54
N GLU A 266 3.60 22.60 3.21
CA GLU A 266 2.51 23.02 4.08
C GLU A 266 1.20 22.70 3.35
N ALA A 267 0.32 21.93 4.00
CA ALA A 267 -0.94 21.49 3.44
C ALA A 267 -2.11 21.92 4.33
N ASP A 268 -3.03 22.69 3.75
CA ASP A 268 -4.26 23.10 4.41
C ASP A 268 -5.27 21.94 4.33
N ILE A 269 -5.58 21.38 5.48
CA ILE A 269 -6.43 20.20 5.64
C ILE A 269 -7.78 20.64 6.18
N ILE A 270 -8.86 20.27 5.52
CA ILE A 270 -10.20 20.49 6.00
C ILE A 270 -10.36 19.78 7.35
N ARG A 271 -10.75 20.56 8.37
CA ARG A 271 -10.88 20.09 9.75
C ARG A 271 -11.97 19.03 9.83
N ALA A 272 -11.66 17.88 10.47
CA ALA A 272 -12.68 16.88 10.77
C ALA A 272 -13.65 17.40 11.83
N ALA A 273 -14.91 17.02 11.71
CA ALA A 273 -15.96 17.44 12.66
C ALA A 273 -15.84 16.75 14.05
N HIS A 274 -14.98 15.76 14.19
CA HIS A 274 -14.85 14.95 15.39
C HIS A 274 -13.61 15.33 16.19
N ALA A 275 -13.81 15.51 17.51
CA ALA A 275 -12.73 15.70 18.47
C ALA A 275 -12.40 14.35 19.11
N GLY A 276 -11.47 13.58 18.55
CA GLY A 276 -11.02 12.31 19.10
C GLY A 276 -9.74 11.83 18.45
N ASP A 277 -9.05 10.88 19.06
CA ASP A 277 -7.81 10.25 18.56
C ASP A 277 -8.11 9.14 17.53
N ASP A 278 -9.06 9.34 16.63
CA ASP A 278 -9.34 8.37 15.58
C ASP A 278 -8.41 8.60 14.38
N MET A 279 -7.60 7.59 14.07
CA MET A 279 -6.68 7.62 12.93
C MET A 279 -7.38 7.87 11.58
N ARG A 280 -8.68 7.60 11.48
CA ARG A 280 -9.48 7.89 10.29
C ARG A 280 -9.65 9.40 10.07
N ASP A 281 -9.57 10.18 11.13
CA ASP A 281 -9.72 11.64 11.10
C ASP A 281 -8.37 12.36 10.93
N VAL A 282 -7.26 11.61 10.89
CA VAL A 282 -5.91 12.17 10.78
C VAL A 282 -5.41 12.08 9.32
N PHE A 283 -4.95 13.21 8.79
CA PHE A 283 -4.10 13.20 7.60
C PHE A 283 -2.66 12.92 8.03
N SER A 284 -2.13 11.75 7.67
CA SER A 284 -0.77 11.37 8.05
C SER A 284 0.26 12.17 7.24
N TYR A 285 1.17 12.87 7.92
CA TYR A 285 2.31 13.53 7.28
C TYR A 285 3.29 12.54 6.62
N ASP A 286 3.28 11.27 7.04
CA ASP A 286 4.08 10.21 6.41
C ASP A 286 3.76 10.02 4.93
N ILE A 287 2.52 10.33 4.54
CA ILE A 287 2.09 10.33 3.14
C ILE A 287 2.91 11.32 2.31
N ILE A 288 3.17 12.49 2.88
CA ILE A 288 3.97 13.53 2.22
C ILE A 288 5.42 13.06 2.12
N THR A 289 5.99 12.56 3.22
CA THR A 289 7.39 12.15 3.27
C THR A 289 7.67 10.93 2.40
N ASP A 290 6.82 9.90 2.47
CA ASP A 290 6.94 8.69 1.66
C ASP A 290 6.66 9.00 0.18
N GLY A 291 5.67 9.85 -0.11
CA GLY A 291 5.35 10.29 -1.47
C GLY A 291 6.52 11.02 -2.14
N ILE A 292 7.17 11.94 -1.44
CA ILE A 292 8.37 12.64 -1.92
C ILE A 292 9.52 11.65 -2.14
N THR A 293 9.74 10.73 -1.18
CA THR A 293 10.81 9.74 -1.24
C THR A 293 10.63 8.78 -2.42
N LEU A 294 9.41 8.30 -2.65
CA LEU A 294 9.06 7.46 -3.80
C LEU A 294 9.25 8.19 -5.13
N LEU A 295 8.84 9.44 -5.20
CA LEU A 295 8.99 10.27 -6.39
C LEU A 295 10.47 10.50 -6.72
N ALA A 296 11.28 10.84 -5.72
CA ALA A 296 12.71 11.07 -5.84
C ALA A 296 13.49 9.83 -6.27
N GLY A 297 13.11 8.64 -5.77
CA GLY A 297 13.76 7.37 -6.09
C GLY A 297 13.46 6.84 -7.48
N ARG A 298 12.36 7.28 -8.10
CA ARG A 298 11.83 6.68 -9.34
C ARG A 298 11.92 7.55 -10.58
N GLU A 299 11.88 8.85 -10.42
CA GLU A 299 11.82 9.77 -11.54
C GLU A 299 13.11 10.61 -11.63
N VAL A 300 13.52 10.93 -12.86
CA VAL A 300 14.57 11.91 -13.15
C VAL A 300 13.89 13.19 -13.60
N PHE A 301 14.24 14.31 -12.99
CA PHE A 301 13.62 15.59 -13.28
C PHE A 301 14.61 16.55 -13.92
N ALA A 302 14.19 17.27 -14.96
CA ALA A 302 15.00 18.34 -15.52
C ALA A 302 14.90 19.64 -14.71
N MET A 303 13.75 19.91 -14.09
CA MET A 303 13.42 21.20 -13.49
C MET A 303 12.84 21.04 -12.08
N VAL A 304 13.20 21.95 -11.16
CA VAL A 304 12.65 21.98 -9.80
C VAL A 304 11.16 22.32 -9.80
N GLU A 305 10.70 23.09 -10.78
CA GLU A 305 9.31 23.43 -11.00
C GLU A 305 8.46 22.19 -11.23
N THR A 306 8.96 21.27 -12.06
CA THR A 306 8.27 19.99 -12.35
C THR A 306 8.14 19.12 -11.10
N VAL A 307 9.20 19.09 -10.27
CA VAL A 307 9.16 18.35 -8.98
C VAL A 307 8.11 18.96 -8.07
N ALA A 308 8.12 20.30 -7.92
CA ALA A 308 7.18 21.00 -7.06
C ALA A 308 5.71 20.75 -7.48
N GLU A 309 5.43 20.82 -8.80
CA GLU A 309 4.10 20.52 -9.35
C GLU A 309 3.68 19.07 -9.12
N ARG A 310 4.61 18.13 -9.27
CA ARG A 310 4.32 16.71 -9.03
C ARG A 310 3.98 16.45 -7.56
N VAL A 311 4.76 17.01 -6.63
CA VAL A 311 4.50 16.91 -5.19
C VAL A 311 3.16 17.56 -4.84
N ALA A 312 2.90 18.76 -5.31
CA ALA A 312 1.62 19.45 -5.08
C ALA A 312 0.44 18.63 -5.63
N GLY A 313 0.56 18.13 -6.87
CA GLY A 313 -0.48 17.30 -7.50
C GLY A 313 -0.73 15.98 -6.78
N LEU A 314 0.28 15.37 -6.16
CA LEU A 314 0.11 14.17 -5.36
C LEU A 314 -0.71 14.45 -4.10
N ILE A 315 -0.34 15.50 -3.37
CA ILE A 315 -0.96 15.85 -2.08
C ILE A 315 -2.41 16.32 -2.28
N LEU A 316 -2.68 17.12 -3.32
CA LEU A 316 -4.02 17.61 -3.65
C LEU A 316 -5.01 16.50 -4.07
N ARG A 317 -4.54 15.29 -4.38
CA ARG A 317 -5.45 14.16 -4.61
C ARG A 317 -6.19 13.72 -3.35
N HIS A 318 -5.63 14.00 -2.19
CA HIS A 318 -6.31 13.67 -0.95
C HIS A 318 -7.50 14.61 -0.72
N ARG A 319 -8.71 14.08 -0.56
CA ARG A 319 -9.98 14.85 -0.51
C ARG A 319 -10.01 15.92 0.57
N ARG A 320 -9.32 15.74 1.66
CA ARG A 320 -9.25 16.72 2.75
C ARG A 320 -8.25 17.86 2.50
N VAL A 321 -7.40 17.77 1.50
CA VAL A 321 -6.44 18.85 1.19
C VAL A 321 -7.12 19.92 0.37
N ALA A 322 -7.28 21.12 0.92
CA ALA A 322 -7.83 22.28 0.24
C ALA A 322 -6.77 23.04 -0.56
N ALA A 323 -5.58 23.21 0.03
CA ALA A 323 -4.46 23.87 -0.59
C ALA A 323 -3.13 23.24 -0.15
N VAL A 324 -2.09 23.42 -0.95
CA VAL A 324 -0.73 22.98 -0.62
C VAL A 324 0.28 24.02 -1.09
N ARG A 325 1.24 24.31 -0.23
CA ARG A 325 2.42 25.10 -0.53
C ARG A 325 3.65 24.21 -0.50
N VAL A 326 4.39 24.17 -1.60
CA VAL A 326 5.57 23.31 -1.77
C VAL A 326 6.77 24.17 -2.07
N LYS A 327 7.81 24.06 -1.24
CA LYS A 327 9.13 24.64 -1.47
C LYS A 327 10.11 23.51 -1.78
N VAL A 328 10.83 23.65 -2.90
CA VAL A 328 11.86 22.71 -3.35
C VAL A 328 13.17 23.48 -3.52
N GLU A 329 14.25 23.00 -2.89
CA GLU A 329 15.56 23.63 -2.89
C GLU A 329 16.65 22.63 -3.28
N LYS A 330 17.44 22.90 -4.32
CA LYS A 330 18.70 22.21 -4.62
C LYS A 330 19.78 22.76 -3.69
N LEU A 331 20.45 21.88 -2.95
CA LEU A 331 21.45 22.29 -1.94
C LEU A 331 22.88 22.34 -2.48
N GLU A 332 23.12 21.78 -3.65
CA GLU A 332 24.47 21.61 -4.22
C GLU A 332 24.72 22.47 -5.45
N VAL A 333 23.88 23.48 -5.69
CA VAL A 333 24.02 24.41 -6.82
C VAL A 333 24.55 25.76 -6.33
N GLY A 334 25.86 25.94 -6.42
CA GLY A 334 26.53 27.17 -6.02
C GLY A 334 26.60 27.40 -4.51
N PRO A 335 26.85 28.64 -4.05
CA PRO A 335 27.09 28.96 -2.64
C PRO A 335 25.81 29.06 -1.79
N ALA A 336 24.62 28.92 -2.39
CA ALA A 336 23.33 29.03 -1.73
C ALA A 336 22.37 27.95 -2.22
N GLY A 337 21.39 27.57 -1.38
CA GLY A 337 20.26 26.76 -1.82
C GLY A 337 19.41 27.55 -2.81
N VAL A 338 19.15 26.96 -3.98
CA VAL A 338 18.31 27.57 -5.03
C VAL A 338 17.10 26.70 -5.31
N GLY A 339 15.95 27.31 -5.58
CA GLY A 339 14.75 26.54 -5.77
C GLY A 339 13.52 27.37 -6.06
N ILE A 340 12.36 26.75 -5.88
CA ILE A 340 11.06 27.36 -6.12
C ILE A 340 10.13 27.17 -4.94
N VAL A 341 9.18 28.08 -4.78
CA VAL A 341 7.99 27.93 -3.93
C VAL A 341 6.77 28.04 -4.82
N ILE A 342 5.89 27.08 -4.74
CA ILE A 342 4.60 27.14 -5.42
C ILE A 342 3.47 27.00 -4.40
N GLU A 343 2.31 27.54 -4.71
CA GLU A 343 1.06 27.30 -3.98
C GLU A 343 0.02 26.82 -4.99
N ARG A 344 -0.68 25.74 -4.61
CA ARG A 344 -1.75 25.17 -5.45
C ARG A 344 -2.96 24.90 -4.57
N ARG A 345 -4.13 25.14 -5.13
CA ARG A 345 -5.42 24.87 -4.47
C ARG A 345 -6.17 23.83 -5.27
N ARG A 346 -7.02 23.09 -4.60
CA ARG A 346 -7.97 22.22 -5.28
C ARG A 346 -8.86 23.09 -6.16
N ALA A 347 -9.02 22.71 -7.43
CA ALA A 347 -10.05 23.31 -8.27
C ALA A 347 -11.41 22.95 -7.66
N ALA A 348 -12.27 23.94 -7.43
CA ALA A 348 -13.68 23.66 -7.13
C ALA A 348 -14.21 22.75 -8.25
N GLU A 349 -14.87 21.65 -7.91
CA GLU A 349 -15.60 20.86 -8.90
C GLU A 349 -16.59 21.85 -9.53
N THR A 350 -16.38 22.20 -10.79
CA THR A 350 -17.31 23.03 -11.52
C THR A 350 -18.63 22.27 -11.53
N ALA A 351 -19.61 22.77 -10.79
CA ALA A 351 -20.98 22.27 -10.83
C ALA A 351 -21.37 22.04 -12.29
N ASP A 352 -21.86 20.84 -12.60
CA ASP A 352 -22.24 20.47 -13.97
C ASP A 352 -23.10 21.61 -14.54
N ILE A 353 -22.61 22.28 -15.60
CA ILE A 353 -23.29 23.40 -16.28
C ILE A 353 -24.77 23.05 -16.57
N ARG A 354 -25.09 21.76 -16.67
CA ARG A 354 -26.45 21.23 -16.81
C ARG A 354 -27.34 21.47 -15.58
N GLN A 355 -26.79 21.65 -14.38
CA GLN A 355 -27.55 22.01 -13.18
C GLN A 355 -27.79 23.52 -13.07
N LEU A 356 -26.92 24.35 -13.64
CA LEU A 356 -27.09 25.80 -13.68
C LEU A 356 -28.14 26.26 -14.69
N PHE A 357 -28.49 25.42 -15.66
CA PHE A 357 -29.51 25.74 -16.68
C PHE A 357 -30.53 24.61 -16.84
N PRO A 358 -31.43 24.38 -15.88
CA PRO A 358 -32.45 23.32 -15.98
C PRO A 358 -33.47 23.51 -17.12
N GLY A 359 -33.42 24.65 -17.83
CA GLY A 359 -34.38 25.01 -18.88
C GLY A 359 -33.97 24.74 -20.33
N LEU A 360 -32.75 24.27 -20.61
CA LEU A 360 -32.33 23.91 -21.96
C LEU A 360 -32.80 22.51 -22.38
N ARG A 361 -34.11 22.25 -22.27
CA ARG A 361 -34.74 21.13 -22.95
C ARG A 361 -35.06 21.56 -24.39
N GLY A 362 -34.30 21.01 -25.33
CA GLY A 362 -34.64 20.75 -26.72
C GLY A 362 -35.58 21.72 -27.43
N ALA A 363 -35.00 22.70 -28.13
CA ALA A 363 -35.69 23.24 -29.28
C ALA A 363 -35.80 22.13 -30.34
N GLY A 364 -37.02 21.73 -30.63
CA GLY A 364 -37.34 20.66 -31.56
C GLY A 364 -36.81 20.94 -32.96
N LYS A 365 -36.42 19.88 -33.66
CA LYS A 365 -36.16 19.89 -35.08
C LYS A 365 -37.40 20.39 -35.83
N PRO A 366 -37.30 21.33 -36.76
CA PRO A 366 -38.37 21.64 -37.67
C PRO A 366 -38.56 20.44 -38.62
N LYS A 367 -39.80 20.00 -38.72
CA LYS A 367 -40.27 19.10 -39.81
C LYS A 367 -40.28 19.90 -41.09
N GLY A 368 -39.56 19.46 -42.06
CA GLY A 368 -39.61 19.84 -43.45
C GLY A 368 -39.02 18.71 -44.29
#